data_ed283580cab6632f360bb208ab3273a9
#
_entry.id   ed283580cab6632f360bb208ab3273a9
#
_cell.length_a   1.000
_cell.length_b   1.000
_cell.length_c   1.000
_cell.angle_alpha   90.00
_cell.angle_beta   90.00
_cell.angle_gamma   90.00
#
_symmetry.space_group_name_H-M   'P 1'
#
loop_
_entity.id
_entity.type
_entity.pdbx_description
1 polymer ?
#
loop_
_entity_poly.entity_id
_entity_poly.type
_entity_poly.pdbx_seq_one_letter_code
_entity_poly.pdbx_strand_id
1 'polypeptide(L)'
;MKKLSLAVFNTQPPHLYFGGVERRIVETAKRLLSKVDTRVYCGTKAGFKKTALVNGITFVPCFSTDALFPLDNWFFNKTLSRAVDAIKADVYEAHTVSGYGFLKALRKRKILKPFIQTIHGVLADEYAQSFRGDSPTFRAKLANLIMWQLSRIEGESAKNATLIVTVSKYSSEKIVQFYGVDKAKIRIVTNGVDTQKFRPAQDLGEIKHQIGISNKQCVLFVGRLIPRKGLPFLVEAAKHIVKERSETAFVVVGNGPLKNHLISYLEKINLSGSFVFLGDVNEGMLAALYNCADVFVFPSIQEGLGIVLLEAQATAKPVVAFDVGGVHEAMLDKETGLLVKPDSRELADVILRLLSDRSLRERMGRKGRVFVSSNFSWDVCAQRMLQVYREALGDIA
;
A
#
# COMPACT_ATOMS: atom_id res chain seq x y z
N MET A 1 28.59 -9.93 -16.76
CA MET A 1 28.77 -9.15 -15.49
C MET A 1 28.21 -9.96 -14.34
N LYS A 2 28.86 -9.97 -13.20
CA LYS A 2 28.35 -10.60 -11.96
C LYS A 2 27.09 -9.89 -11.51
N LYS A 3 26.03 -10.64 -11.19
CA LYS A 3 24.81 -10.04 -10.64
C LYS A 3 25.10 -9.48 -9.24
N LEU A 4 24.46 -8.36 -8.93
CA LEU A 4 24.43 -7.80 -7.57
C LEU A 4 23.66 -8.74 -6.66
N SER A 5 24.19 -9.08 -5.49
CA SER A 5 23.47 -9.87 -4.50
C SER A 5 22.72 -8.97 -3.53
N LEU A 6 21.40 -9.17 -3.40
CA LEU A 6 20.50 -8.39 -2.56
C LEU A 6 19.81 -9.30 -1.53
N ALA A 7 19.91 -8.92 -0.26
CA ALA A 7 19.11 -9.52 0.81
C ALA A 7 18.00 -8.57 1.25
N VAL A 8 16.75 -8.98 1.07
CA VAL A 8 15.55 -8.22 1.44
C VAL A 8 14.93 -8.79 2.70
N PHE A 9 14.56 -7.95 3.66
CA PHE A 9 13.94 -8.33 4.92
C PHE A 9 12.50 -7.82 5.00
N ASN A 10 11.55 -8.75 5.15
CA ASN A 10 10.12 -8.44 5.36
C ASN A 10 9.48 -9.49 6.27
N THR A 11 8.81 -9.07 7.33
CA THR A 11 8.23 -10.02 8.31
C THR A 11 7.14 -10.89 7.70
N GLN A 12 6.34 -10.37 6.76
CA GLN A 12 5.35 -11.15 6.04
C GLN A 12 5.97 -11.78 4.78
N PRO A 13 5.71 -13.07 4.48
CA PRO A 13 6.17 -13.71 3.25
C PRO A 13 5.51 -13.09 2.00
N PRO A 14 6.25 -12.37 1.13
CA PRO A 14 5.65 -11.64 0.02
C PRO A 14 5.02 -12.50 -1.07
N HIS A 15 5.33 -13.78 -1.13
CA HIS A 15 4.73 -14.72 -2.08
C HIS A 15 3.42 -15.36 -1.59
N LEU A 16 3.05 -15.13 -0.31
CA LEU A 16 1.83 -15.65 0.32
C LEU A 16 0.86 -14.54 0.75
N TYR A 17 1.34 -13.30 0.87
CA TYR A 17 0.54 -12.15 1.28
C TYR A 17 0.47 -11.10 0.16
N PHE A 18 -0.69 -10.45 0.03
CA PHE A 18 -0.96 -9.46 -1.03
C PHE A 18 -1.17 -8.07 -0.44
N GLY A 19 -0.11 -7.48 0.10
CA GLY A 19 -0.09 -6.08 0.54
C GLY A 19 0.70 -5.20 -0.42
N GLY A 20 0.66 -3.88 -0.22
CA GLY A 20 1.43 -2.95 -1.04
C GLY A 20 2.95 -3.13 -0.91
N VAL A 21 3.43 -3.47 0.30
CA VAL A 21 4.84 -3.76 0.58
C VAL A 21 5.28 -5.04 -0.13
N GLU A 22 4.50 -6.11 0.06
CA GLU A 22 4.74 -7.43 -0.51
C GLU A 22 4.76 -7.38 -2.04
N ARG A 23 3.80 -6.69 -2.63
CA ARG A 23 3.73 -6.48 -4.08
C ARG A 23 4.96 -5.73 -4.60
N ARG A 24 5.38 -4.65 -3.91
CA ARG A 24 6.59 -3.91 -4.29
C ARG A 24 7.82 -4.83 -4.31
N ILE A 25 8.04 -5.63 -3.28
CA ILE A 25 9.18 -6.56 -3.19
C ILE A 25 9.18 -7.51 -4.39
N VAL A 26 8.06 -8.18 -4.65
CA VAL A 26 7.94 -9.18 -5.72
C VAL A 26 8.08 -8.53 -7.09
N GLU A 27 7.38 -7.43 -7.36
CA GLU A 27 7.37 -6.78 -8.66
C GLU A 27 8.72 -6.14 -9.01
N THR A 28 9.43 -5.57 -8.02
CA THR A 28 10.78 -5.03 -8.21
C THR A 28 11.77 -6.16 -8.46
N ALA A 29 11.75 -7.21 -7.64
CA ALA A 29 12.67 -8.33 -7.77
C ALA A 29 12.51 -9.06 -9.11
N LYS A 30 11.27 -9.33 -9.58
CA LYS A 30 10.99 -9.95 -10.88
C LYS A 30 11.64 -9.19 -12.04
N ARG A 31 11.57 -7.86 -12.04
CA ARG A 31 12.10 -7.03 -13.11
C ARG A 31 13.62 -6.88 -13.10
N LEU A 32 14.23 -7.20 -11.98
CA LEU A 32 15.68 -7.11 -11.78
C LEU A 32 16.39 -8.45 -11.86
N LEU A 33 15.73 -9.57 -12.15
CA LEU A 33 16.29 -10.93 -12.16
C LEU A 33 17.55 -11.08 -13.03
N SER A 34 17.66 -10.33 -14.14
CA SER A 34 18.84 -10.36 -15.00
C SER A 34 20.05 -9.64 -14.40
N LYS A 35 19.84 -8.70 -13.44
CA LYS A 35 20.86 -7.79 -12.89
C LYS A 35 21.13 -8.04 -11.42
N VAL A 36 20.15 -8.55 -10.68
CA VAL A 36 20.18 -8.71 -9.20
C VAL A 36 19.78 -10.13 -8.83
N ASP A 37 20.59 -10.78 -7.99
CA ASP A 37 20.23 -12.03 -7.31
C ASP A 37 19.57 -11.69 -5.98
N THR A 38 18.24 -11.78 -5.94
CA THR A 38 17.44 -11.35 -4.79
C THR A 38 17.06 -12.54 -3.91
N ARG A 39 17.42 -12.47 -2.64
CA ARG A 39 16.96 -13.38 -1.59
C ARG A 39 16.11 -12.63 -0.59
N VAL A 40 14.85 -13.05 -0.45
CA VAL A 40 13.89 -12.46 0.47
C VAL A 40 13.81 -13.30 1.74
N TYR A 41 14.32 -12.77 2.82
CA TYR A 41 14.23 -13.37 4.15
C TYR A 41 12.92 -12.90 4.79
N CYS A 42 12.04 -13.83 5.11
CA CYS A 42 10.71 -13.52 5.61
C CYS A 42 10.25 -14.50 6.71
N GLY A 43 9.26 -14.08 7.47
CA GLY A 43 8.79 -14.85 8.63
C GLY A 43 8.11 -16.16 8.26
N THR A 44 8.03 -17.08 9.23
CA THR A 44 7.44 -18.43 9.08
C THR A 44 5.91 -18.43 9.13
N LYS A 45 5.26 -17.33 8.77
CA LYS A 45 3.81 -17.17 8.74
C LYS A 45 3.16 -18.01 7.64
N ALA A 46 1.87 -18.30 7.80
CA ALA A 46 1.06 -19.12 6.87
C ALA A 46 1.71 -20.46 6.53
N GLY A 47 2.42 -21.08 7.50
CA GLY A 47 3.05 -22.38 7.30
C GLY A 47 4.33 -22.36 6.46
N PHE A 48 4.89 -21.20 6.13
CA PHE A 48 6.14 -21.07 5.37
C PHE A 48 7.34 -21.52 6.22
N LYS A 49 7.84 -22.75 6.00
CA LYS A 49 8.92 -23.36 6.80
C LYS A 49 10.14 -23.81 5.98
N LYS A 50 10.05 -23.82 4.66
CA LYS A 50 11.13 -24.26 3.76
C LYS A 50 11.43 -23.20 2.72
N THR A 51 12.70 -23.07 2.34
CA THR A 51 13.12 -22.19 1.24
C THR A 51 12.34 -22.53 -0.02
N ALA A 52 11.81 -21.50 -0.68
CA ALA A 52 11.05 -21.62 -1.91
C ALA A 52 11.63 -20.74 -3.00
N LEU A 53 11.63 -21.24 -4.23
CA LEU A 53 11.94 -20.48 -5.44
C LEU A 53 10.62 -20.19 -6.17
N VAL A 54 10.21 -18.93 -6.20
CA VAL A 54 8.96 -18.51 -6.86
C VAL A 54 9.29 -17.39 -7.84
N ASN A 55 8.95 -17.60 -9.12
CA ASN A 55 9.21 -16.63 -10.19
C ASN A 55 10.68 -16.14 -10.25
N GLY A 56 11.65 -17.03 -9.99
CA GLY A 56 13.08 -16.70 -10.00
C GLY A 56 13.59 -15.97 -8.75
N ILE A 57 12.75 -15.75 -7.76
CA ILE A 57 13.10 -15.10 -6.47
C ILE A 57 13.20 -16.17 -5.40
N THR A 58 14.29 -16.17 -4.63
CA THR A 58 14.48 -17.09 -3.51
C THR A 58 13.89 -16.52 -2.22
N PHE A 59 12.91 -17.21 -1.63
CA PHE A 59 12.33 -16.88 -0.33
C PHE A 59 12.90 -17.81 0.74
N VAL A 60 13.43 -17.20 1.81
CA VAL A 60 14.11 -17.92 2.90
C VAL A 60 13.33 -17.71 4.19
N PRO A 61 12.85 -18.78 4.86
CA PRO A 61 12.12 -18.66 6.10
C PRO A 61 13.04 -18.26 7.26
N CYS A 62 12.65 -17.24 8.00
CA CYS A 62 13.25 -16.83 9.26
C CYS A 62 12.20 -16.95 10.36
N PHE A 63 12.53 -17.58 11.46
CA PHE A 63 11.56 -17.83 12.52
C PHE A 63 10.86 -16.54 12.97
N SER A 64 9.54 -16.58 12.90
CA SER A 64 8.61 -15.63 13.52
C SER A 64 7.43 -16.41 14.07
N THR A 65 6.58 -15.78 14.89
CA THR A 65 5.35 -16.40 15.36
C THR A 65 4.19 -16.01 14.46
N ASP A 66 3.16 -16.86 14.38
CA ASP A 66 1.84 -16.48 13.83
C ASP A 66 0.99 -15.73 14.86
N ALA A 67 1.54 -15.50 16.06
CA ALA A 67 0.92 -14.75 17.12
C ALA A 67 0.78 -13.26 16.77
N LEU A 68 -0.02 -12.58 17.60
CA LEU A 68 -0.35 -11.16 17.45
C LEU A 68 0.88 -10.28 17.23
N PHE A 69 0.76 -9.39 16.26
CA PHE A 69 1.62 -8.21 16.14
C PHE A 69 1.68 -7.45 17.51
N PRO A 70 2.88 -7.08 18.01
CA PRO A 70 4.17 -6.99 17.34
C PRO A 70 5.14 -8.16 17.63
N LEU A 71 4.72 -9.24 18.29
CA LEU A 71 5.59 -10.36 18.69
C LEU A 71 6.24 -11.04 17.49
N ASP A 72 5.49 -11.20 16.40
CA ASP A 72 5.99 -11.74 15.13
C ASP A 72 7.22 -10.99 14.63
N ASN A 73 7.14 -9.66 14.64
CA ASN A 73 8.24 -8.77 14.21
C ASN A 73 9.43 -8.84 15.17
N TRP A 74 9.19 -8.94 16.48
CA TRP A 74 10.24 -9.06 17.47
C TRP A 74 11.03 -10.38 17.28
N PHE A 75 10.34 -11.53 17.14
CA PHE A 75 10.99 -12.81 16.91
C PHE A 75 11.76 -12.84 15.59
N PHE A 76 11.17 -12.28 14.52
CA PHE A 76 11.82 -12.16 13.23
C PHE A 76 13.13 -11.36 13.33
N ASN A 77 13.10 -10.18 13.93
CA ASN A 77 14.31 -9.35 14.13
C ASN A 77 15.35 -10.04 15.01
N LYS A 78 14.94 -10.80 16.03
CA LYS A 78 15.86 -11.59 16.87
C LYS A 78 16.53 -12.71 16.07
N THR A 79 15.80 -13.38 15.19
CA THR A 79 16.35 -14.40 14.29
C THR A 79 17.34 -13.78 13.32
N LEU A 80 17.00 -12.68 12.67
CA LEU A 80 17.91 -11.98 11.77
C LEU A 80 19.19 -11.51 12.46
N SER A 81 19.09 -11.01 13.69
CA SER A 81 20.28 -10.54 14.44
C SER A 81 21.29 -11.66 14.73
N ARG A 82 20.82 -12.91 14.85
CA ARG A 82 21.67 -14.08 15.05
C ARG A 82 22.25 -14.61 13.74
N ALA A 83 21.56 -14.37 12.63
CA ALA A 83 21.96 -14.84 11.31
C ALA A 83 22.89 -13.88 10.56
N VAL A 84 23.40 -12.81 11.19
CA VAL A 84 24.17 -11.76 10.53
C VAL A 84 25.44 -12.26 9.83
N ASP A 85 26.09 -13.31 10.34
CA ASP A 85 27.28 -13.89 9.71
C ASP A 85 26.93 -14.84 8.56
N ALA A 86 25.75 -15.45 8.60
CA ALA A 86 25.28 -16.39 7.60
C ALA A 86 24.67 -15.69 6.39
N ILE A 87 24.05 -14.51 6.58
CA ILE A 87 23.38 -13.75 5.51
C ILE A 87 24.41 -12.80 4.87
N LYS A 88 24.94 -13.20 3.71
CA LYS A 88 25.91 -12.39 2.95
C LYS A 88 25.25 -11.87 1.69
N ALA A 89 25.34 -10.54 1.50
CA ALA A 89 24.89 -9.85 0.30
C ALA A 89 25.77 -8.61 0.06
N ASP A 90 25.69 -8.05 -1.16
CA ASP A 90 26.34 -6.79 -1.48
C ASP A 90 25.58 -5.63 -0.85
N VAL A 91 24.23 -5.69 -0.89
CA VAL A 91 23.30 -4.70 -0.33
C VAL A 91 22.24 -5.40 0.50
N TYR A 92 21.85 -4.79 1.61
CA TYR A 92 20.72 -5.19 2.45
C TYR A 92 19.60 -4.17 2.32
N GLU A 93 18.36 -4.63 2.15
CA GLU A 93 17.16 -3.80 2.14
C GLU A 93 16.17 -4.30 3.18
N ALA A 94 15.64 -3.40 4.00
CA ALA A 94 14.63 -3.70 5.00
C ALA A 94 13.36 -2.86 4.79
N HIS A 95 12.21 -3.51 4.88
CA HIS A 95 10.92 -2.84 4.78
C HIS A 95 10.34 -2.55 6.17
N THR A 96 9.94 -1.29 6.39
CA THR A 96 9.40 -0.82 7.67
C THR A 96 10.35 -1.11 8.83
N VAL A 97 9.97 -1.93 9.82
CA VAL A 97 10.81 -2.31 10.98
C VAL A 97 11.43 -3.70 10.86
N SER A 98 11.29 -4.36 9.70
CA SER A 98 11.60 -5.80 9.55
C SER A 98 13.09 -6.16 9.51
N GLY A 99 14.01 -5.23 9.49
CA GLY A 99 15.46 -5.48 9.42
C GLY A 99 16.27 -4.81 10.54
N TYR A 100 15.60 -4.19 11.49
CA TYR A 100 16.25 -3.43 12.55
C TYR A 100 17.24 -4.28 13.39
N GLY A 101 16.83 -5.51 13.74
CA GLY A 101 17.70 -6.43 14.49
C GLY A 101 18.96 -6.78 13.73
N PHE A 102 18.89 -6.96 12.42
CA PHE A 102 20.03 -7.21 11.54
C PHE A 102 20.97 -6.01 11.47
N LEU A 103 20.40 -4.82 11.21
CA LEU A 103 21.17 -3.56 11.18
C LEU A 103 21.92 -3.32 12.48
N LYS A 104 21.28 -3.53 13.64
CA LYS A 104 21.91 -3.40 14.94
C LYS A 104 23.07 -4.40 15.12
N ALA A 105 22.91 -5.63 14.64
CA ALA A 105 23.96 -6.65 14.70
C ALA A 105 25.13 -6.33 13.77
N LEU A 106 24.89 -5.84 12.54
CA LEU A 106 25.94 -5.36 11.62
C LEU A 106 26.81 -4.27 12.29
N ARG A 107 26.15 -3.28 12.88
CA ARG A 107 26.86 -2.18 13.56
C ARG A 107 27.67 -2.64 14.76
N LYS A 108 27.09 -3.51 15.61
CA LYS A 108 27.78 -4.07 16.77
C LYS A 108 29.06 -4.81 16.36
N ARG A 109 29.03 -5.48 15.19
CA ARG A 109 30.18 -6.23 14.65
C ARG A 109 31.08 -5.40 13.75
N LYS A 110 30.79 -4.11 13.58
CA LYS A 110 31.53 -3.18 12.71
C LYS A 110 31.63 -3.65 11.25
N ILE A 111 30.58 -4.36 10.78
CA ILE A 111 30.47 -4.80 9.37
C ILE A 111 29.95 -3.62 8.56
N LEU A 112 30.82 -3.06 7.72
CA LEU A 112 30.50 -1.93 6.84
C LEU A 112 29.92 -2.46 5.52
N LYS A 113 28.60 -2.58 5.46
CA LYS A 113 27.86 -2.98 4.26
C LYS A 113 26.65 -2.06 4.07
N PRO A 114 26.31 -1.70 2.83
CA PRO A 114 25.15 -0.87 2.55
C PRO A 114 23.86 -1.47 3.09
N PHE A 115 23.14 -0.67 3.85
CA PHE A 115 21.81 -1.02 4.36
C PHE A 115 20.81 0.06 3.98
N ILE A 116 19.77 -0.33 3.24
CA ILE A 116 18.71 0.53 2.76
C ILE A 116 17.46 0.29 3.61
N GLN A 117 16.90 1.36 4.14
CA GLN A 117 15.62 1.33 4.87
C GLN A 117 14.50 1.82 3.94
N THR A 118 13.59 0.93 3.56
CA THR A 118 12.42 1.29 2.75
C THR A 118 11.20 1.53 3.65
N ILE A 119 10.68 2.78 3.65
CA ILE A 119 9.56 3.25 4.47
C ILE A 119 8.39 3.58 3.56
N HIS A 120 7.29 2.81 3.68
CA HIS A 120 6.09 2.94 2.84
C HIS A 120 5.05 3.91 3.40
N GLY A 121 4.94 3.96 4.71
CA GLY A 121 4.18 4.90 5.52
C GLY A 121 4.99 5.20 6.76
N VAL A 122 4.98 6.43 7.24
CA VAL A 122 5.79 6.88 8.38
C VAL A 122 5.04 6.57 9.66
N LEU A 123 5.53 5.59 10.44
CA LEU A 123 4.84 5.13 11.65
C LEU A 123 4.66 6.23 12.69
N ALA A 124 5.57 7.19 12.79
CA ALA A 124 5.42 8.34 13.68
C ALA A 124 4.30 9.29 13.24
N ASP A 125 4.09 9.46 11.93
CA ASP A 125 2.98 10.23 11.40
C ASP A 125 1.64 9.49 11.62
N GLU A 126 1.62 8.17 11.39
CA GLU A 126 0.46 7.31 11.71
C GLU A 126 0.09 7.38 13.20
N TYR A 127 1.08 7.32 14.07
CA TYR A 127 0.90 7.47 15.52
C TYR A 127 0.32 8.85 15.88
N ALA A 128 0.91 9.93 15.37
CA ALA A 128 0.47 11.29 15.65
C ALA A 128 -0.99 11.55 15.22
N GLN A 129 -1.43 10.91 14.13
CA GLN A 129 -2.80 11.05 13.64
C GLN A 129 -3.80 10.15 14.39
N SER A 130 -3.36 9.04 14.99
CA SER A 130 -4.24 8.13 15.75
C SER A 130 -4.87 8.78 16.99
N PHE A 131 -4.30 9.87 17.51
CA PHE A 131 -4.83 10.64 18.65
C PHE A 131 -5.94 11.63 18.30
N ARG A 132 -6.25 11.82 17.01
CA ARG A 132 -7.27 12.77 16.57
C ARG A 132 -8.72 12.24 16.67
N GLY A 133 -8.91 10.98 17.08
CA GLY A 133 -10.22 10.36 17.25
C GLY A 133 -10.62 10.22 18.70
N ASP A 134 -11.91 10.46 19.01
CA ASP A 134 -12.49 10.38 20.35
C ASP A 134 -12.53 8.95 20.91
N SER A 135 -12.25 8.87 22.21
CA SER A 135 -12.40 7.73 23.14
C SER A 135 -11.33 6.63 23.10
N PRO A 136 -10.39 6.65 24.02
CA PRO A 136 -9.38 5.59 24.12
C PRO A 136 -9.90 4.40 24.91
N THR A 137 -10.40 3.37 24.24
CA THR A 137 -10.52 2.05 24.88
C THR A 137 -9.13 1.57 25.33
N PHE A 138 -9.06 0.67 26.32
CA PHE A 138 -7.79 0.08 26.77
C PHE A 138 -7.01 -0.56 25.59
N ARG A 139 -7.72 -1.19 24.65
CA ARG A 139 -7.14 -1.73 23.41
C ARG A 139 -6.50 -0.65 22.52
N ALA A 140 -7.14 0.51 22.40
CA ALA A 140 -6.59 1.62 21.62
C ALA A 140 -5.33 2.21 22.27
N LYS A 141 -5.31 2.33 23.61
CA LYS A 141 -4.12 2.77 24.35
C LYS A 141 -2.93 1.82 24.16
N LEU A 142 -3.18 0.50 24.22
CA LEU A 142 -2.15 -0.51 23.99
C LEU A 142 -1.64 -0.47 22.56
N ALA A 143 -2.53 -0.36 21.57
CA ALA A 143 -2.17 -0.24 20.16
C ALA A 143 -1.31 1.02 19.90
N ASN A 144 -1.67 2.15 20.54
CA ASN A 144 -0.90 3.39 20.44
C ASN A 144 0.49 3.27 21.08
N LEU A 145 0.61 2.60 22.23
CA LEU A 145 1.93 2.34 22.85
C LEU A 145 2.82 1.48 21.94
N ILE A 146 2.25 0.45 21.34
CA ILE A 146 2.96 -0.40 20.37
C ILE A 146 3.39 0.42 19.15
N MET A 147 2.50 1.23 18.59
CA MET A 147 2.79 2.09 17.45
C MET A 147 3.91 3.10 17.77
N TRP A 148 3.88 3.69 18.95
CA TRP A 148 4.94 4.58 19.44
C TRP A 148 6.30 3.86 19.51
N GLN A 149 6.36 2.65 20.09
CA GLN A 149 7.59 1.89 20.13
C GLN A 149 8.12 1.53 18.74
N LEU A 150 7.23 1.12 17.83
CA LEU A 150 7.62 0.78 16.46
C LEU A 150 8.10 2.01 15.68
N SER A 151 7.50 3.17 15.90
CA SER A 151 7.94 4.42 15.27
C SER A 151 9.35 4.81 15.73
N ARG A 152 9.71 4.56 17.00
CA ARG A 152 11.10 4.76 17.48
C ARG A 152 12.09 3.79 16.83
N ILE A 153 11.70 2.52 16.67
CA ILE A 153 12.53 1.52 15.99
C ILE A 153 12.72 1.90 14.52
N GLU A 154 11.67 2.35 13.84
CA GLU A 154 11.76 2.82 12.44
C GLU A 154 12.69 4.03 12.34
N GLY A 155 12.57 5.01 13.24
CA GLY A 155 13.43 6.19 13.30
C GLY A 155 14.91 5.86 13.58
N GLU A 156 15.17 4.93 14.50
CA GLU A 156 16.55 4.46 14.74
C GLU A 156 17.10 3.70 13.53
N SER A 157 16.30 2.88 12.87
CA SER A 157 16.70 2.20 11.64
C SER A 157 17.04 3.22 10.54
N ALA A 158 16.17 4.20 10.33
CA ALA A 158 16.37 5.25 9.34
C ALA A 158 17.64 6.07 9.59
N LYS A 159 17.92 6.49 10.82
CA LYS A 159 19.14 7.23 11.18
C LYS A 159 20.42 6.46 10.87
N ASN A 160 20.36 5.13 11.02
CA ASN A 160 21.51 4.24 10.91
C ASN A 160 21.65 3.58 9.54
N ALA A 161 20.65 3.74 8.65
CA ALA A 161 20.70 3.27 7.28
C ALA A 161 21.70 4.10 6.43
N THR A 162 22.28 3.47 5.41
CA THR A 162 23.10 4.12 4.39
C THR A 162 22.23 5.06 3.55
N LEU A 163 21.12 4.55 3.03
CA LEU A 163 20.10 5.29 2.30
C LEU A 163 18.72 4.92 2.82
N ILE A 164 17.78 5.83 2.64
CA ILE A 164 16.35 5.64 2.93
C ILE A 164 15.59 5.74 1.63
N VAL A 165 14.73 4.77 1.37
CA VAL A 165 13.79 4.81 0.25
C VAL A 165 12.39 5.08 0.78
N THR A 166 11.65 5.99 0.12
CA THR A 166 10.24 6.22 0.42
C THR A 166 9.42 6.44 -0.85
N VAL A 167 8.10 6.44 -0.72
CA VAL A 167 7.18 6.34 -1.87
C VAL A 167 6.68 7.69 -2.39
N SER A 168 6.87 8.79 -1.62
CA SER A 168 6.34 10.12 -1.94
C SER A 168 7.17 11.23 -1.33
N LYS A 169 7.02 12.46 -1.83
CA LYS A 169 7.59 13.68 -1.21
C LYS A 169 7.01 13.89 0.18
N TYR A 170 5.69 13.70 0.33
CA TYR A 170 5.02 13.75 1.63
C TYR A 170 5.71 12.84 2.65
N SER A 171 5.90 11.57 2.32
CA SER A 171 6.58 10.64 3.23
C SER A 171 8.02 11.04 3.51
N SER A 172 8.75 11.58 2.52
CA SER A 172 10.11 12.11 2.70
C SER A 172 10.15 13.26 3.71
N GLU A 173 9.22 14.20 3.61
CA GLU A 173 9.11 15.32 4.56
C GLU A 173 8.77 14.85 5.96
N LYS A 174 7.87 13.86 6.09
CA LYS A 174 7.52 13.26 7.39
C LYS A 174 8.70 12.49 8.02
N ILE A 175 9.50 11.79 7.22
CA ILE A 175 10.71 11.12 7.69
C ILE A 175 11.70 12.15 8.27
N VAL A 176 11.94 13.26 7.58
CA VAL A 176 12.79 14.34 8.09
C VAL A 176 12.20 14.94 9.37
N GLN A 177 10.91 15.27 9.34
CA GLN A 177 10.21 15.92 10.45
C GLN A 177 10.24 15.10 11.74
N PHE A 178 9.90 13.80 11.65
CA PHE A 178 9.73 12.95 12.83
C PHE A 178 11.01 12.25 13.27
N TYR A 179 11.90 11.92 12.34
CA TYR A 179 13.09 11.14 12.64
C TYR A 179 14.38 11.96 12.64
N GLY A 180 14.34 13.20 12.14
CA GLY A 180 15.51 14.09 12.14
C GLY A 180 16.66 13.52 11.30
N VAL A 181 16.36 12.81 10.21
CA VAL A 181 17.37 12.29 9.29
C VAL A 181 17.74 13.30 8.23
N ASP A 182 18.97 13.22 7.73
CA ASP A 182 19.41 14.07 6.64
C ASP A 182 18.63 13.75 5.35
N LYS A 183 18.04 14.77 4.76
CA LYS A 183 17.30 14.67 3.49
C LYS A 183 18.16 14.13 2.35
N ALA A 184 19.48 14.37 2.39
CA ALA A 184 20.43 13.85 1.40
C ALA A 184 20.49 12.31 1.37
N LYS A 185 20.11 11.63 2.45
CA LYS A 185 20.02 10.16 2.49
C LYS A 185 18.72 9.61 1.91
N ILE A 186 17.71 10.44 1.61
CA ILE A 186 16.38 9.97 1.20
C ILE A 186 16.28 9.93 -0.32
N ARG A 187 15.79 8.81 -0.84
CA ARG A 187 15.46 8.61 -2.25
C ARG A 187 13.97 8.33 -2.39
N ILE A 188 13.32 9.09 -3.24
CA ILE A 188 11.89 8.90 -3.53
C ILE A 188 11.78 7.94 -4.71
N VAL A 189 11.27 6.75 -4.43
CA VAL A 189 10.97 5.74 -5.44
C VAL A 189 9.53 5.31 -5.26
N THR A 190 8.66 5.85 -6.10
CA THR A 190 7.22 5.59 -6.07
C THR A 190 6.92 4.11 -6.31
N ASN A 191 5.80 3.64 -5.78
CA ASN A 191 5.26 2.33 -6.19
C ASN A 191 4.81 2.38 -7.64
N GLY A 192 4.74 1.21 -8.27
CA GLY A 192 4.23 1.05 -9.62
C GLY A 192 2.86 0.37 -9.66
N VAL A 193 2.32 0.27 -10.86
CA VAL A 193 1.17 -0.56 -11.21
C VAL A 193 1.48 -1.38 -12.45
N ASP A 194 0.89 -2.56 -12.55
CA ASP A 194 0.95 -3.40 -13.75
C ASP A 194 -0.15 -2.96 -14.73
N THR A 195 0.22 -2.12 -15.69
CA THR A 195 -0.70 -1.54 -16.67
C THR A 195 -1.16 -2.53 -17.75
N GLN A 196 -0.57 -3.72 -17.81
CA GLN A 196 -1.04 -4.82 -18.67
C GLN A 196 -2.15 -5.61 -18.00
N LYS A 197 -2.01 -5.84 -16.69
CA LYS A 197 -3.02 -6.48 -15.85
C LYS A 197 -4.21 -5.54 -15.60
N PHE A 198 -3.94 -4.34 -15.11
CA PHE A 198 -4.93 -3.30 -14.89
C PHE A 198 -5.06 -2.44 -16.15
N ARG A 199 -5.83 -2.94 -17.10
CA ARG A 199 -6.13 -2.25 -18.36
C ARG A 199 -7.63 -2.17 -18.57
N PRO A 200 -8.12 -1.21 -19.36
CA PRO A 200 -9.52 -1.17 -19.76
C PRO A 200 -9.95 -2.48 -20.41
N ALA A 201 -11.07 -3.01 -19.98
CA ALA A 201 -11.70 -4.22 -20.52
C ALA A 201 -13.13 -3.92 -20.92
N GLN A 202 -13.63 -4.66 -21.92
CA GLN A 202 -15.00 -4.65 -22.38
C GLN A 202 -15.69 -5.95 -21.92
N ASP A 203 -17.00 -5.99 -22.02
CA ASP A 203 -17.82 -7.16 -21.68
C ASP A 203 -17.72 -7.59 -20.20
N LEU A 204 -18.27 -6.73 -19.34
CA LEU A 204 -18.30 -6.92 -17.90
C LEU A 204 -19.68 -7.38 -17.40
N GLY A 205 -20.58 -7.73 -18.31
CA GLY A 205 -21.97 -8.08 -18.00
C GLY A 205 -22.08 -9.26 -17.04
N GLU A 206 -21.32 -10.32 -17.30
CA GLU A 206 -21.31 -11.52 -16.46
C GLU A 206 -20.82 -11.22 -15.03
N ILE A 207 -19.74 -10.44 -14.88
CA ILE A 207 -19.20 -10.08 -13.57
C ILE A 207 -20.19 -9.18 -12.81
N LYS A 208 -20.77 -8.18 -13.48
CA LYS A 208 -21.81 -7.33 -12.89
C LYS A 208 -23.02 -8.14 -12.43
N HIS A 209 -23.41 -9.14 -13.19
CA HIS A 209 -24.50 -10.06 -12.83
C HIS A 209 -24.12 -10.91 -11.62
N GLN A 210 -22.93 -11.50 -11.63
CA GLN A 210 -22.43 -12.35 -10.55
C GLN A 210 -22.39 -11.62 -9.19
N ILE A 211 -22.05 -10.33 -9.18
CA ILE A 211 -22.01 -9.53 -7.95
C ILE A 211 -23.31 -8.72 -7.69
N GLY A 212 -24.35 -8.94 -8.46
CA GLY A 212 -25.69 -8.37 -8.25
C GLY A 212 -25.82 -6.87 -8.56
N ILE A 213 -25.06 -6.35 -9.54
CA ILE A 213 -25.08 -4.93 -9.92
C ILE A 213 -25.34 -4.69 -11.42
N SER A 214 -26.02 -5.62 -12.11
CA SER A 214 -26.19 -5.61 -13.58
C SER A 214 -26.65 -4.27 -14.16
N ASN A 215 -27.64 -3.63 -13.54
CA ASN A 215 -28.25 -2.38 -14.02
C ASN A 215 -27.94 -1.19 -13.11
N LYS A 216 -26.87 -1.27 -12.29
CA LYS A 216 -26.53 -0.22 -11.33
C LYS A 216 -25.27 0.53 -11.75
N GLN A 217 -25.21 1.81 -11.40
CA GLN A 217 -23.96 2.55 -11.42
C GLN A 217 -23.08 2.09 -10.24
N CYS A 218 -21.80 1.85 -10.50
CA CYS A 218 -20.90 1.25 -9.53
C CYS A 218 -19.89 2.26 -8.96
N VAL A 219 -19.95 2.48 -7.65
CA VAL A 219 -18.93 3.16 -6.87
C VAL A 219 -18.07 2.11 -6.18
N LEU A 220 -16.80 2.01 -6.55
CA LEU A 220 -15.88 0.99 -6.05
C LEU A 220 -14.95 1.54 -4.98
N PHE A 221 -14.84 0.81 -3.87
CA PHE A 221 -13.80 0.97 -2.84
C PHE A 221 -12.94 -0.31 -2.78
N VAL A 222 -11.62 -0.13 -2.71
CA VAL A 222 -10.66 -1.23 -2.50
C VAL A 222 -9.71 -0.89 -1.38
N GLY A 223 -9.64 -1.73 -0.35
CA GLY A 223 -8.70 -1.55 0.75
C GLY A 223 -9.04 -2.31 2.01
N ARG A 224 -8.13 -2.29 2.98
CA ARG A 224 -8.38 -2.88 4.31
C ARG A 224 -9.48 -2.10 5.03
N LEU A 225 -10.40 -2.80 5.68
CA LEU A 225 -11.52 -2.18 6.40
C LEU A 225 -11.07 -1.77 7.82
N ILE A 226 -10.23 -0.74 7.89
CA ILE A 226 -9.69 -0.12 9.10
C ILE A 226 -10.03 1.39 9.12
N PRO A 227 -10.05 2.04 10.30
CA PRO A 227 -10.50 3.43 10.43
C PRO A 227 -9.82 4.40 9.45
N ARG A 228 -8.50 4.35 9.33
CA ARG A 228 -7.76 5.28 8.47
C ARG A 228 -8.11 5.20 6.97
N LYS A 229 -8.76 4.12 6.51
CA LYS A 229 -9.22 3.98 5.11
C LYS A 229 -10.54 4.70 4.85
N GLY A 230 -11.15 5.28 5.87
CA GLY A 230 -12.23 6.24 5.74
C GLY A 230 -13.55 5.69 5.20
N LEU A 231 -13.77 4.36 5.21
CA LEU A 231 -15.02 3.78 4.72
C LEU A 231 -16.28 4.32 5.42
N PRO A 232 -16.25 4.71 6.71
CA PRO A 232 -17.39 5.41 7.33
C PRO A 232 -17.81 6.69 6.60
N PHE A 233 -16.87 7.47 6.06
CA PHE A 233 -17.20 8.65 5.24
C PHE A 233 -17.98 8.28 3.98
N LEU A 234 -17.60 7.17 3.33
CA LEU A 234 -18.34 6.68 2.16
C LEU A 234 -19.75 6.22 2.54
N VAL A 235 -19.92 5.56 3.67
CA VAL A 235 -21.25 5.13 4.17
C VAL A 235 -22.15 6.35 4.45
N GLU A 236 -21.61 7.40 5.07
CA GLU A 236 -22.35 8.64 5.28
C GLU A 236 -22.69 9.35 3.94
N ALA A 237 -21.72 9.41 3.02
CA ALA A 237 -21.94 9.96 1.68
C ALA A 237 -23.03 9.18 0.92
N ALA A 238 -23.08 7.86 1.07
CA ALA A 238 -24.06 7.00 0.41
C ALA A 238 -25.50 7.35 0.79
N LYS A 239 -25.78 7.86 2.00
CA LYS A 239 -27.13 8.33 2.40
C LYS A 239 -27.66 9.42 1.46
N HIS A 240 -26.78 10.31 1.02
CA HIS A 240 -27.13 11.39 0.08
C HIS A 240 -27.20 10.87 -1.36
N ILE A 241 -26.23 10.04 -1.75
CA ILE A 241 -26.13 9.52 -3.12
C ILE A 241 -27.37 8.66 -3.46
N VAL A 242 -27.76 7.72 -2.59
CA VAL A 242 -28.91 6.84 -2.83
C VAL A 242 -30.23 7.58 -2.87
N LYS A 243 -30.37 8.70 -2.15
CA LYS A 243 -31.55 9.56 -2.21
C LYS A 243 -31.75 10.17 -3.60
N GLU A 244 -30.67 10.55 -4.27
CA GLU A 244 -30.72 11.18 -5.60
C GLU A 244 -30.60 10.16 -6.72
N ARG A 245 -29.92 9.02 -6.47
CA ARG A 245 -29.66 7.95 -7.42
C ARG A 245 -29.78 6.58 -6.74
N SER A 246 -31.02 6.10 -6.64
CA SER A 246 -31.36 4.80 -6.02
C SER A 246 -30.64 3.61 -6.69
N GLU A 247 -30.33 3.72 -7.98
CA GLU A 247 -29.62 2.71 -8.78
C GLU A 247 -28.10 2.79 -8.65
N THR A 248 -27.59 3.23 -7.48
CA THR A 248 -26.16 3.22 -7.19
C THR A 248 -25.80 2.02 -6.31
N ALA A 249 -24.79 1.26 -6.72
CA ALA A 249 -24.19 0.19 -5.94
C ALA A 249 -22.81 0.59 -5.45
N PHE A 250 -22.56 0.37 -4.16
CA PHE A 250 -21.26 0.55 -3.52
C PHE A 250 -20.61 -0.83 -3.37
N VAL A 251 -19.59 -1.10 -4.19
CA VAL A 251 -18.83 -2.36 -4.13
C VAL A 251 -17.60 -2.16 -3.26
N VAL A 252 -17.49 -2.97 -2.21
CA VAL A 252 -16.43 -2.89 -1.20
C VAL A 252 -15.58 -4.15 -1.27
N VAL A 253 -14.32 -3.98 -1.66
CA VAL A 253 -13.33 -5.07 -1.76
C VAL A 253 -12.31 -4.95 -0.64
N GLY A 254 -12.08 -6.06 0.04
CA GLY A 254 -11.14 -6.20 1.15
C GLY A 254 -11.80 -6.56 2.47
N ASN A 255 -10.98 -6.86 3.47
CA ASN A 255 -11.38 -7.27 4.81
C ASN A 255 -10.76 -6.38 5.89
N GLY A 256 -11.32 -6.48 7.10
CA GLY A 256 -10.80 -5.77 8.26
C GLY A 256 -11.78 -5.72 9.43
N PRO A 257 -11.32 -5.22 10.59
CA PRO A 257 -12.10 -5.24 11.82
C PRO A 257 -13.39 -4.41 11.76
N LEU A 258 -13.50 -3.45 10.84
CA LEU A 258 -14.71 -2.63 10.70
C LEU A 258 -15.84 -3.32 9.93
N LYS A 259 -15.59 -4.45 9.24
CA LYS A 259 -16.58 -5.07 8.33
C LYS A 259 -17.93 -5.31 8.99
N ASN A 260 -17.96 -6.04 10.09
CA ASN A 260 -19.22 -6.41 10.76
C ASN A 260 -19.95 -5.18 11.33
N HIS A 261 -19.20 -4.22 11.87
CA HIS A 261 -19.76 -2.97 12.36
C HIS A 261 -20.43 -2.16 11.24
N LEU A 262 -19.79 -2.07 10.08
CA LEU A 262 -20.33 -1.36 8.92
C LEU A 262 -21.59 -2.04 8.36
N ILE A 263 -21.60 -3.37 8.27
CA ILE A 263 -22.79 -4.14 7.83
C ILE A 263 -23.95 -3.86 8.78
N SER A 264 -23.77 -4.04 10.09
CA SER A 264 -24.83 -3.77 11.07
C SER A 264 -25.32 -2.31 11.06
N TYR A 265 -24.41 -1.36 10.78
CA TYR A 265 -24.79 0.04 10.66
C TYR A 265 -25.63 0.29 9.38
N LEU A 266 -25.26 -0.30 8.26
CA LEU A 266 -26.00 -0.21 7.00
C LEU A 266 -27.43 -0.79 7.10
N GLU A 267 -27.61 -1.88 7.86
CA GLU A 267 -28.93 -2.44 8.17
C GLU A 267 -29.80 -1.44 8.94
N LYS A 268 -29.24 -0.82 9.99
CA LYS A 268 -29.94 0.19 10.82
C LYS A 268 -30.40 1.42 10.02
N ILE A 269 -29.66 1.79 8.98
CA ILE A 269 -29.99 2.96 8.14
C ILE A 269 -30.67 2.59 6.81
N ASN A 270 -31.09 1.32 6.64
CA ASN A 270 -31.76 0.78 5.46
C ASN A 270 -30.98 0.97 4.14
N LEU A 271 -29.66 0.84 4.17
CA LEU A 271 -28.80 0.95 2.99
C LEU A 271 -28.07 -0.35 2.63
N SER A 272 -28.34 -1.46 3.33
CA SER A 272 -27.71 -2.76 3.05
C SER A 272 -27.85 -3.22 1.61
N GLY A 273 -29.01 -2.97 0.97
CA GLY A 273 -29.27 -3.32 -0.44
C GLY A 273 -28.46 -2.53 -1.48
N SER A 274 -27.81 -1.43 -1.05
CA SER A 274 -26.94 -0.63 -1.92
C SER A 274 -25.46 -1.01 -1.79
N PHE A 275 -25.06 -1.84 -0.81
CA PHE A 275 -23.68 -2.23 -0.56
C PHE A 275 -23.43 -3.70 -0.85
N VAL A 276 -22.31 -3.98 -1.54
CA VAL A 276 -21.83 -5.34 -1.83
C VAL A 276 -20.43 -5.51 -1.24
N PHE A 277 -20.28 -6.34 -0.20
CA PHE A 277 -19.00 -6.64 0.44
C PHE A 277 -18.44 -7.95 -0.10
N LEU A 278 -17.40 -7.89 -0.94
CA LEU A 278 -16.83 -9.07 -1.59
C LEU A 278 -15.70 -9.74 -0.78
N GLY A 279 -15.19 -9.06 0.27
CA GLY A 279 -14.02 -9.56 0.98
C GLY A 279 -12.75 -9.48 0.12
N ASP A 280 -11.80 -10.38 0.38
CA ASP A 280 -10.57 -10.47 -0.39
C ASP A 280 -10.85 -11.23 -1.70
N VAL A 281 -10.38 -10.69 -2.81
CA VAL A 281 -10.53 -11.27 -4.15
C VAL A 281 -9.16 -11.51 -4.78
N ASN A 282 -9.08 -12.44 -5.74
CA ASN A 282 -7.85 -12.62 -6.51
C ASN A 282 -7.60 -11.46 -7.47
N GLU A 283 -6.36 -11.34 -7.97
CA GLU A 283 -5.96 -10.21 -8.81
C GLU A 283 -6.73 -10.10 -10.14
N GLY A 284 -7.17 -11.21 -10.72
CA GLY A 284 -7.98 -11.21 -11.95
C GLY A 284 -9.36 -10.60 -11.70
N MET A 285 -10.03 -11.04 -10.61
CA MET A 285 -11.32 -10.47 -10.18
C MET A 285 -11.14 -9.00 -9.79
N LEU A 286 -10.04 -8.63 -9.11
CA LEU A 286 -9.79 -7.23 -8.75
C LEU A 286 -9.69 -6.33 -9.98
N ALA A 287 -8.95 -6.74 -11.03
CA ALA A 287 -8.86 -5.99 -12.28
C ALA A 287 -10.23 -5.84 -12.98
N ALA A 288 -11.05 -6.89 -12.95
CA ALA A 288 -12.40 -6.86 -13.49
C ALA A 288 -13.32 -5.93 -12.69
N LEU A 289 -13.24 -5.93 -11.36
CA LEU A 289 -14.01 -5.03 -10.49
C LEU A 289 -13.66 -3.56 -10.71
N TYR A 290 -12.38 -3.22 -10.90
CA TYR A 290 -12.02 -1.86 -11.33
C TYR A 290 -12.70 -1.51 -12.66
N ASN A 291 -12.76 -2.42 -13.61
CA ASN A 291 -13.42 -2.19 -14.88
C ASN A 291 -14.96 -2.05 -14.75
N CYS A 292 -15.59 -2.72 -13.79
CA CYS A 292 -17.02 -2.55 -13.49
C CYS A 292 -17.36 -1.18 -12.89
N ALA A 293 -16.38 -0.49 -12.28
CA ALA A 293 -16.63 0.78 -11.62
C ALA A 293 -16.94 1.91 -12.60
N ASP A 294 -17.91 2.76 -12.26
CA ASP A 294 -18.13 4.08 -12.86
C ASP A 294 -17.22 5.13 -12.20
N VAL A 295 -17.03 5.01 -10.87
CA VAL A 295 -16.18 5.88 -10.07
C VAL A 295 -15.42 5.02 -9.07
N PHE A 296 -14.11 5.23 -8.96
CA PHE A 296 -13.32 4.68 -7.86
C PHE A 296 -13.23 5.71 -6.74
N VAL A 297 -13.51 5.29 -5.49
CA VAL A 297 -13.49 6.18 -4.34
C VAL A 297 -12.40 5.76 -3.34
N PHE A 298 -11.61 6.74 -2.89
CA PHE A 298 -10.53 6.52 -1.95
C PHE A 298 -10.59 7.54 -0.80
N PRO A 299 -11.49 7.34 0.19
CA PRO A 299 -11.71 8.27 1.28
C PRO A 299 -10.71 8.08 2.43
N SER A 300 -9.49 7.66 2.14
CA SER A 300 -8.44 7.46 3.13
C SER A 300 -8.11 8.78 3.81
N ILE A 301 -8.05 8.80 5.15
CA ILE A 301 -7.69 9.99 5.92
C ILE A 301 -6.18 10.10 6.15
N GLN A 302 -5.43 9.08 5.78
CA GLN A 302 -3.97 9.05 5.84
C GLN A 302 -3.42 8.04 4.83
N GLU A 303 -2.46 8.49 4.02
CA GLU A 303 -1.85 7.63 3.00
C GLU A 303 -0.45 8.13 2.60
N GLY A 304 0.47 7.19 2.36
CA GLY A 304 1.79 7.50 1.82
C GLY A 304 1.77 7.79 0.31
N LEU A 305 0.99 7.02 -0.47
CA LEU A 305 0.80 7.21 -1.91
C LEU A 305 -0.54 6.62 -2.38
N GLY A 306 -0.83 5.33 -2.09
CA GLY A 306 -2.05 4.64 -2.48
C GLY A 306 -1.94 3.90 -3.82
N ILE A 307 -1.45 2.67 -3.82
CA ILE A 307 -1.34 1.83 -5.04
C ILE A 307 -2.70 1.64 -5.73
N VAL A 308 -3.78 1.50 -4.96
CA VAL A 308 -5.14 1.31 -5.48
C VAL A 308 -5.63 2.49 -6.35
N LEU A 309 -5.11 3.70 -6.11
CA LEU A 309 -5.35 4.87 -6.97
C LEU A 309 -4.73 4.68 -8.35
N LEU A 310 -3.52 4.08 -8.39
CA LEU A 310 -2.82 3.80 -9.63
C LEU A 310 -3.53 2.69 -10.41
N GLU A 311 -4.05 1.67 -9.72
CA GLU A 311 -4.81 0.56 -10.33
C GLU A 311 -6.11 1.05 -10.97
N ALA A 312 -6.88 1.90 -10.26
CA ALA A 312 -8.09 2.51 -10.79
C ALA A 312 -7.80 3.35 -12.04
N GLN A 313 -6.81 4.22 -11.99
CA GLN A 313 -6.41 5.05 -13.13
C GLN A 313 -5.87 4.21 -14.29
N ALA A 314 -5.12 3.12 -14.00
CA ALA A 314 -4.65 2.20 -15.03
C ALA A 314 -5.79 1.51 -15.79
N THR A 315 -6.95 1.28 -15.16
CA THR A 315 -8.17 0.79 -15.80
C THR A 315 -9.04 1.91 -16.40
N ALA A 316 -8.47 3.11 -16.54
CA ALA A 316 -9.15 4.30 -17.07
C ALA A 316 -10.41 4.69 -16.27
N LYS A 317 -10.38 4.56 -14.94
CA LYS A 317 -11.47 5.01 -14.07
C LYS A 317 -11.15 6.34 -13.43
N PRO A 318 -12.12 7.27 -13.35
CA PRO A 318 -11.96 8.50 -12.59
C PRO A 318 -11.87 8.16 -11.10
N VAL A 319 -11.05 8.92 -10.39
CA VAL A 319 -10.83 8.74 -8.95
C VAL A 319 -11.44 9.90 -8.18
N VAL A 320 -12.13 9.60 -7.07
CA VAL A 320 -12.46 10.59 -6.04
C VAL A 320 -11.70 10.21 -4.79
N ALA A 321 -10.88 11.12 -4.26
CA ALA A 321 -10.06 10.86 -3.11
C ALA A 321 -10.02 12.06 -2.15
N PHE A 322 -9.74 11.79 -0.88
CA PHE A 322 -9.43 12.86 0.05
C PHE A 322 -8.04 13.44 -0.23
N ASP A 323 -7.92 14.77 -0.16
CA ASP A 323 -6.65 15.47 -0.29
C ASP A 323 -5.84 15.36 1.01
N VAL A 324 -5.18 14.23 1.17
CA VAL A 324 -4.40 13.90 2.36
C VAL A 324 -3.10 13.19 1.99
N GLY A 325 -2.06 13.46 2.76
CA GLY A 325 -0.79 12.74 2.64
C GLY A 325 -0.18 12.81 1.24
N GLY A 326 0.24 11.67 0.71
CA GLY A 326 0.80 11.55 -0.64
C GLY A 326 -0.22 11.29 -1.75
N VAL A 327 -1.52 11.39 -1.49
CA VAL A 327 -2.58 11.12 -2.48
C VAL A 327 -2.48 12.05 -3.68
N HIS A 328 -2.20 13.33 -3.45
CA HIS A 328 -2.02 14.32 -4.52
C HIS A 328 -0.80 14.07 -5.42
N GLU A 329 0.12 13.18 -5.01
CA GLU A 329 1.23 12.75 -5.85
C GLU A 329 0.86 11.57 -6.77
N ALA A 330 -0.22 10.84 -6.43
CA ALA A 330 -0.71 9.68 -7.16
C ALA A 330 -1.78 10.02 -8.22
N MET A 331 -2.27 11.25 -8.26
CA MET A 331 -3.29 11.71 -9.22
C MET A 331 -3.17 13.20 -9.50
N LEU A 332 -3.77 13.67 -10.58
CA LEU A 332 -3.86 15.10 -10.94
C LEU A 332 -5.29 15.58 -10.67
N ASP A 333 -5.44 16.51 -9.71
CA ASP A 333 -6.77 17.07 -9.37
C ASP A 333 -7.41 17.73 -10.59
N LYS A 334 -8.72 17.51 -10.75
CA LYS A 334 -9.55 18.00 -11.88
C LYS A 334 -9.17 17.46 -13.25
N GLU A 335 -8.08 16.68 -13.34
CA GLU A 335 -7.64 16.07 -14.60
C GLU A 335 -7.85 14.57 -14.66
N THR A 336 -7.35 13.82 -13.68
CA THR A 336 -7.47 12.36 -13.61
C THR A 336 -8.51 11.89 -12.61
N GLY A 337 -9.03 12.82 -11.81
CA GLY A 337 -10.02 12.62 -10.76
C GLY A 337 -10.25 13.90 -10.01
N LEU A 338 -10.89 13.81 -8.85
CA LEU A 338 -11.25 14.94 -8.01
C LEU A 338 -10.75 14.71 -6.58
N LEU A 339 -10.01 15.70 -6.05
CA LEU A 339 -9.60 15.76 -4.66
C LEU A 339 -10.61 16.56 -3.86
N VAL A 340 -10.99 16.04 -2.69
CA VAL A 340 -11.93 16.67 -1.77
C VAL A 340 -11.39 16.65 -0.34
N LYS A 341 -11.88 17.53 0.51
CA LYS A 341 -11.56 17.49 1.93
C LYS A 341 -12.16 16.22 2.57
N PRO A 342 -11.64 15.77 3.74
CA PRO A 342 -12.23 14.68 4.51
C PRO A 342 -13.61 15.05 5.07
N ASP A 343 -14.61 15.11 4.18
CA ASP A 343 -15.99 15.46 4.46
C ASP A 343 -16.93 14.56 3.64
N SER A 344 -17.95 13.99 4.29
CA SER A 344 -18.87 13.04 3.65
C SER A 344 -19.83 13.71 2.67
N ARG A 345 -20.18 14.98 2.90
CA ARG A 345 -21.08 15.71 2.03
C ARG A 345 -20.37 16.12 0.74
N GLU A 346 -19.17 16.69 0.86
CA GLU A 346 -18.34 17.04 -0.29
C GLU A 346 -18.02 15.78 -1.12
N LEU A 347 -17.73 14.65 -0.45
CA LEU A 347 -17.53 13.35 -1.10
C LEU A 347 -18.76 12.93 -1.90
N ALA A 348 -19.96 13.07 -1.33
CA ALA A 348 -21.21 12.73 -2.00
C ALA A 348 -21.45 13.60 -3.24
N ASP A 349 -21.31 14.92 -3.10
CA ASP A 349 -21.57 15.90 -4.18
C ASP A 349 -20.66 15.63 -5.39
N VAL A 350 -19.38 15.31 -5.14
CA VAL A 350 -18.40 15.03 -6.19
C VAL A 350 -18.65 13.67 -6.86
N ILE A 351 -19.05 12.64 -6.10
CA ILE A 351 -19.43 11.34 -6.66
C ILE A 351 -20.68 11.52 -7.53
N LEU A 352 -21.71 12.20 -7.06
CA LEU A 352 -22.94 12.49 -7.82
C LEU A 352 -22.65 13.23 -9.14
N ARG A 353 -21.75 14.22 -9.10
CA ARG A 353 -21.30 14.94 -10.29
C ARG A 353 -20.70 13.99 -11.33
N LEU A 354 -19.82 13.08 -10.90
CA LEU A 354 -19.21 12.09 -11.80
C LEU A 354 -20.23 11.05 -12.29
N LEU A 355 -21.14 10.58 -11.45
CA LEU A 355 -22.19 9.65 -11.85
C LEU A 355 -23.15 10.27 -12.86
N SER A 356 -23.35 11.59 -12.82
CA SER A 356 -24.24 12.34 -13.75
C SER A 356 -23.58 12.65 -15.09
N ASP A 357 -22.27 12.79 -15.15
CA ASP A 357 -21.54 13.20 -16.37
C ASP A 357 -20.61 12.07 -16.87
N ARG A 358 -21.16 11.25 -17.79
CA ARG A 358 -20.39 10.17 -18.43
C ARG A 358 -19.19 10.69 -19.20
N SER A 359 -19.34 11.81 -19.92
CA SER A 359 -18.24 12.39 -20.69
C SER A 359 -17.07 12.82 -19.82
N LEU A 360 -17.37 13.42 -18.64
CA LEU A 360 -16.37 13.78 -17.64
C LEU A 360 -15.65 12.53 -17.11
N ARG A 361 -16.41 11.48 -16.76
CA ARG A 361 -15.79 10.22 -16.29
C ARG A 361 -14.83 9.63 -17.31
N GLU A 362 -15.25 9.52 -18.57
CA GLU A 362 -14.42 8.95 -19.63
C GLU A 362 -13.18 9.79 -19.92
N ARG A 363 -13.32 11.11 -19.92
CA ARG A 363 -12.20 12.05 -20.12
C ARG A 363 -11.17 11.93 -19.01
N MET A 364 -11.61 11.96 -17.73
CA MET A 364 -10.74 11.83 -16.57
C MET A 364 -10.06 10.44 -16.53
N GLY A 365 -10.82 9.39 -16.81
CA GLY A 365 -10.30 8.03 -16.84
C GLY A 365 -9.20 7.86 -17.90
N ARG A 366 -9.40 8.35 -19.13
CA ARG A 366 -8.36 8.31 -20.19
C ARG A 366 -7.11 9.09 -19.78
N LYS A 367 -7.26 10.30 -19.24
CA LYS A 367 -6.10 11.07 -18.73
C LYS A 367 -5.38 10.34 -17.59
N GLY A 368 -6.14 9.72 -16.66
CA GLY A 368 -5.59 8.94 -15.55
C GLY A 368 -4.73 7.77 -16.05
N ARG A 369 -5.21 7.02 -17.03
CA ARG A 369 -4.43 5.93 -17.63
C ARG A 369 -3.12 6.42 -18.26
N VAL A 370 -3.16 7.50 -19.04
CA VAL A 370 -1.96 8.09 -19.64
C VAL A 370 -0.97 8.50 -18.55
N PHE A 371 -1.43 9.24 -17.55
CA PHE A 371 -0.62 9.70 -16.43
C PHE A 371 0.07 8.54 -15.69
N VAL A 372 -0.68 7.51 -15.34
CA VAL A 372 -0.16 6.37 -14.58
C VAL A 372 0.79 5.51 -15.43
N SER A 373 0.46 5.26 -16.70
CA SER A 373 1.31 4.47 -17.59
C SER A 373 2.67 5.12 -17.82
N SER A 374 2.73 6.45 -17.86
CA SER A 374 3.98 7.20 -18.09
C SER A 374 4.82 7.36 -16.82
N ASN A 375 4.21 7.39 -15.63
CA ASN A 375 4.92 7.82 -14.40
C ASN A 375 5.07 6.70 -13.35
N PHE A 376 4.19 5.69 -13.36
CA PHE A 376 4.03 4.73 -12.26
C PHE A 376 4.08 3.27 -12.71
N SER A 377 4.92 2.92 -13.68
CA SER A 377 5.12 1.51 -14.00
C SER A 377 6.07 0.83 -13.00
N TRP A 378 5.88 -0.48 -12.79
CA TRP A 378 6.83 -1.26 -12.00
C TRP A 378 8.23 -1.31 -12.63
N ASP A 379 8.35 -1.13 -13.96
CA ASP A 379 9.62 -1.08 -14.64
C ASP A 379 10.42 0.18 -14.24
N VAL A 380 9.75 1.33 -14.18
CA VAL A 380 10.35 2.58 -13.68
C VAL A 380 10.75 2.44 -12.20
N CYS A 381 9.88 1.86 -11.37
CA CYS A 381 10.19 1.58 -9.97
C CYS A 381 11.45 0.71 -9.83
N ALA A 382 11.52 -0.40 -10.57
CA ALA A 382 12.65 -1.33 -10.52
C ALA A 382 13.96 -0.68 -11.00
N GLN A 383 13.92 0.10 -12.06
CA GLN A 383 15.10 0.82 -12.54
C GLN A 383 15.62 1.83 -11.52
N ARG A 384 14.73 2.60 -10.91
CA ARG A 384 15.10 3.55 -9.84
C ARG A 384 15.66 2.82 -8.62
N MET A 385 15.09 1.67 -8.23
CA MET A 385 15.66 0.86 -7.15
C MET A 385 17.04 0.34 -7.49
N LEU A 386 17.29 -0.09 -8.72
CA LEU A 386 18.63 -0.51 -9.15
C LEU A 386 19.65 0.64 -9.05
N GLN A 387 19.26 1.86 -9.37
CA GLN A 387 20.11 3.04 -9.19
C GLN A 387 20.44 3.26 -7.71
N VAL A 388 19.43 3.15 -6.82
CA VAL A 388 19.61 3.27 -5.36
C VAL A 388 20.58 2.19 -4.84
N TYR A 389 20.47 0.95 -5.32
CA TYR A 389 21.40 -0.12 -4.92
C TYR A 389 22.84 0.18 -5.32
N ARG A 390 23.05 0.68 -6.54
CA ARG A 390 24.39 1.07 -7.05
C ARG A 390 24.94 2.26 -6.29
N GLU A 391 24.12 3.26 -6.04
CA GLU A 391 24.51 4.42 -5.24
C GLU A 391 24.93 4.00 -3.82
N ALA A 392 24.19 3.09 -3.18
CA ALA A 392 24.54 2.60 -1.87
C ALA A 392 25.91 1.85 -1.84
N LEU A 393 26.31 1.26 -2.97
CA LEU A 393 27.63 0.63 -3.13
C LEU A 393 28.75 1.62 -3.43
N GLY A 394 28.44 2.88 -3.75
CA GLY A 394 29.40 3.87 -4.22
C GLY A 394 29.75 3.74 -5.71
N ASP A 395 28.97 2.98 -6.47
CA ASP A 395 29.20 2.76 -7.91
C ASP A 395 28.73 3.95 -8.79
N ILE A 396 28.11 4.96 -8.21
CA ILE A 396 27.66 6.18 -8.87
C ILE A 396 28.21 7.37 -8.10
N ALA A 397 29.25 7.98 -8.63
CA ALA A 397 29.79 9.27 -8.22
C ALA A 397 29.07 10.39 -8.99
#